data_a76485dc42f915cde642470f3a5df03a
#
_entry.id   a76485dc42f915cde642470f3a5df03a
#
_cell.length_a   1.000
_cell.length_b   1.000
_cell.length_c   1.000
_cell.angle_alpha   90.00
_cell.angle_beta   90.00
_cell.angle_gamma   90.00
#
_symmetry.space_group_name_H-M   'P 1'
#
loop_
_entity.id
_entity.type
_entity.pdbx_description
1 polymer ?
#
loop_
_entity_poly.entity_id
_entity_poly.type
_entity_poly.pdbx_seq_one_letter_code
_entity_poly.pdbx_strand_id
1 'polypeptide(L)'
;RLIAQYITREQKQMIRDLLLDSFSKGQRAETIVDKIRQRIGLTTRESMAVENRRMLLEDRGWDVETVQRETDDYAEQLRKKRAVRIARTETIAAQAEGRNEMWRLAQESGNLPPVERVWVAIPSFGEAGRTCEICQDLDGTAADLGEAYLTDLAEQQILMPPAHPHCRCTEILREKTT
;
A
#
# COMPACT_ATOMS: atom_id res chain seq x y z
N ARG A 1 -5.57 -2.42 11.15
CA ARG A 1 -6.64 -1.38 11.04
C ARG A 1 -6.34 -0.29 10.03
N LEU A 2 -5.07 0.05 9.70
CA LEU A 2 -4.76 1.19 8.80
C LEU A 2 -5.19 0.97 7.33
N ILE A 3 -5.14 -0.24 6.81
CA ILE A 3 -5.62 -0.54 5.45
C ILE A 3 -7.14 -0.69 5.44
N ALA A 4 -7.74 -1.26 6.49
CA ALA A 4 -9.17 -1.47 6.62
C ALA A 4 -10.01 -0.18 6.71
N GLN A 5 -9.41 0.97 7.01
CA GLN A 5 -10.11 2.26 7.00
C GLN A 5 -10.37 2.82 5.59
N TYR A 6 -9.70 2.29 4.56
CA TYR A 6 -9.74 2.86 3.21
C TYR A 6 -10.51 2.01 2.18
N ILE A 7 -10.67 0.71 2.43
CA ILE A 7 -11.42 -0.23 1.58
C ILE A 7 -12.13 -1.27 2.43
N THR A 8 -13.30 -1.73 1.99
CA THR A 8 -14.02 -2.83 2.66
C THR A 8 -13.30 -4.16 2.43
N ARG A 9 -13.69 -5.18 3.20
CA ARG A 9 -13.15 -6.55 3.04
C ARG A 9 -13.43 -7.10 1.65
N GLU A 10 -14.64 -6.88 1.14
CA GLU A 10 -15.06 -7.29 -0.20
C GLU A 10 -14.26 -6.54 -1.29
N GLN A 11 -14.04 -5.23 -1.13
CA GLN A 11 -13.20 -4.46 -2.03
C GLN A 11 -11.75 -4.96 -2.02
N LYS A 12 -11.23 -5.32 -0.85
CA LYS A 12 -9.88 -5.87 -0.73
C LYS A 12 -9.77 -7.20 -1.48
N GLN A 13 -10.74 -8.10 -1.32
CA GLN A 13 -10.76 -9.38 -2.03
C GLN A 13 -10.84 -9.18 -3.54
N MET A 14 -11.77 -8.35 -4.00
CA MET A 14 -11.91 -8.00 -5.42
C MET A 14 -10.60 -7.44 -6.01
N ILE A 15 -9.87 -6.60 -5.27
CA ILE A 15 -8.59 -6.05 -5.71
C ILE A 15 -7.51 -7.13 -5.78
N ARG A 16 -7.46 -8.04 -4.82
CA ARG A 16 -6.54 -9.18 -4.83
C ARG A 16 -6.79 -10.11 -6.02
N ASP A 17 -8.04 -10.44 -6.31
CA ASP A 17 -8.41 -11.26 -7.46
C ASP A 17 -8.02 -10.58 -8.78
N LEU A 18 -8.23 -9.26 -8.86
CA LEU A 18 -7.83 -8.45 -10.01
C LEU A 18 -6.29 -8.40 -10.19
N LEU A 19 -5.54 -8.31 -9.10
CA LEU A 19 -4.07 -8.36 -9.13
C LEU A 19 -3.58 -9.72 -9.61
N LEU A 20 -4.11 -10.82 -9.08
CA LEU A 20 -3.77 -12.18 -9.48
C LEU A 20 -4.04 -12.41 -10.97
N ASP A 21 -5.23 -12.05 -11.47
CA ASP A 21 -5.58 -12.11 -12.89
C ASP A 21 -4.64 -11.28 -13.76
N SER A 22 -4.33 -10.08 -13.31
CA SER A 22 -3.47 -9.16 -14.05
C SER A 22 -2.01 -9.62 -14.10
N PHE A 23 -1.48 -10.18 -13.01
CA PHE A 23 -0.13 -10.75 -12.98
C PHE A 23 -0.03 -12.02 -13.83
N SER A 24 -1.02 -12.90 -13.78
CA SER A 24 -1.04 -14.12 -14.63
C SER A 24 -1.06 -13.79 -16.12
N LYS A 25 -1.60 -12.63 -16.50
CA LYS A 25 -1.65 -12.12 -17.89
C LYS A 25 -0.49 -11.20 -18.25
N GLY A 26 0.46 -10.99 -17.37
CA GLY A 26 1.61 -10.10 -17.60
C GLY A 26 1.22 -8.64 -17.86
N GLN A 27 0.12 -8.16 -17.27
CA GLN A 27 -0.37 -6.80 -17.52
C GLN A 27 0.52 -5.75 -16.84
N ARG A 28 0.60 -4.58 -17.47
CA ARG A 28 1.36 -3.45 -16.94
C ARG A 28 0.69 -2.84 -15.70
N ALA A 29 1.49 -2.25 -14.83
CA ALA A 29 1.04 -1.61 -13.60
C ALA A 29 -0.03 -0.51 -13.85
N GLU A 30 0.12 0.26 -14.93
CA GLU A 30 -0.85 1.30 -15.30
C GLU A 30 -2.23 0.71 -15.57
N THR A 31 -2.29 -0.41 -16.30
CA THR A 31 -3.55 -1.12 -16.59
C THR A 31 -4.23 -1.61 -15.31
N ILE A 32 -3.44 -2.08 -14.36
CA ILE A 32 -3.95 -2.52 -13.05
C ILE A 32 -4.54 -1.33 -12.28
N VAL A 33 -3.82 -0.22 -12.23
CA VAL A 33 -4.28 1.02 -11.59
C VAL A 33 -5.60 1.50 -12.19
N ASP A 34 -5.74 1.50 -13.52
CA ASP A 34 -6.96 1.93 -14.20
C ASP A 34 -8.15 1.01 -13.89
N LYS A 35 -7.94 -0.29 -13.83
CA LYS A 35 -8.97 -1.25 -13.43
C LYS A 35 -9.43 -1.04 -11.97
N ILE A 36 -8.49 -0.76 -11.06
CA ILE A 36 -8.81 -0.44 -9.67
C ILE A 36 -9.57 0.87 -9.60
N ARG A 37 -9.11 1.92 -10.29
CA ARG A 37 -9.73 3.24 -10.34
C ARG A 37 -11.21 3.18 -10.71
N GLN A 38 -11.56 2.35 -11.70
CA GLN A 38 -12.95 2.16 -12.14
C GLN A 38 -13.85 1.48 -11.09
N ARG A 39 -13.27 0.82 -10.09
CA ARG A 39 -14.00 0.05 -9.07
C ARG A 39 -14.04 0.68 -7.69
N ILE A 40 -13.29 1.76 -7.49
CA ILE A 40 -13.23 2.46 -6.20
C ILE A 40 -13.85 3.85 -6.30
N GLY A 41 -14.58 4.24 -5.26
CA GLY A 41 -15.07 5.62 -5.07
C GLY A 41 -14.05 6.49 -4.34
N LEU A 42 -14.42 7.71 -4.06
CA LEU A 42 -13.74 8.60 -3.13
C LEU A 42 -14.04 8.20 -1.67
N THR A 43 -13.10 8.45 -0.78
CA THR A 43 -13.37 8.41 0.67
C THR A 43 -14.19 9.62 1.08
N THR A 44 -14.82 9.57 2.26
CA THR A 44 -15.53 10.74 2.81
C THR A 44 -14.65 11.99 2.85
N ARG A 45 -13.37 11.84 3.27
CA ARG A 45 -12.42 12.96 3.30
C ARG A 45 -12.13 13.52 1.90
N GLU A 46 -11.96 12.64 0.92
CA GLU A 46 -11.73 13.04 -0.47
C GLU A 46 -12.97 13.71 -1.08
N SER A 47 -14.18 13.20 -0.78
CA SER A 47 -15.44 13.81 -1.21
C SER A 47 -15.62 15.20 -0.60
N MET A 48 -15.31 15.37 0.68
CA MET A 48 -15.32 16.67 1.33
C MET A 48 -14.31 17.65 0.70
N ALA A 49 -13.13 17.16 0.31
CA ALA A 49 -12.14 18.01 -0.36
C ALA A 49 -12.62 18.48 -1.74
N VAL A 50 -13.35 17.64 -2.46
CA VAL A 50 -13.99 18.00 -3.74
C VAL A 50 -15.06 19.08 -3.51
N GLU A 51 -15.89 18.92 -2.50
CA GLU A 51 -16.94 19.89 -2.17
C GLU A 51 -16.35 21.25 -1.73
N ASN A 52 -15.33 21.22 -0.87
CA ASN A 52 -14.63 22.44 -0.47
C ASN A 52 -14.01 23.17 -1.67
N ARG A 53 -13.47 22.42 -2.65
CA ARG A 53 -12.97 23.02 -3.88
C ARG A 53 -14.09 23.67 -4.69
N ARG A 54 -15.25 23.03 -4.80
CA ARG A 54 -16.43 23.58 -5.46
C ARG A 54 -16.82 24.93 -4.84
N MET A 55 -17.04 24.94 -3.53
CA MET A 55 -17.41 26.13 -2.77
C MET A 55 -16.42 27.28 -2.97
N LEU A 56 -15.12 26.96 -2.95
CA LEU A 56 -14.05 27.95 -3.16
C LEU A 56 -14.09 28.57 -4.56
N LEU A 57 -14.40 27.80 -5.59
CA LEU A 57 -14.49 28.30 -6.97
C LEU A 57 -15.75 29.15 -7.17
N GLU A 58 -16.86 28.72 -6.59
CA GLU A 58 -18.14 29.50 -6.57
C GLU A 58 -17.99 30.85 -5.86
N ASP A 59 -17.34 30.87 -4.69
CA ASP A 59 -17.05 32.09 -3.92
C ASP A 59 -16.15 33.07 -4.69
N ARG A 60 -15.28 32.57 -5.55
CA ARG A 60 -14.45 33.37 -6.46
C ARG A 60 -15.17 33.88 -7.68
N GLY A 61 -16.44 33.55 -7.84
CA GLY A 61 -17.29 34.02 -8.94
C GLY A 61 -17.04 33.31 -10.27
N TRP A 62 -16.50 32.09 -10.25
CA TRP A 62 -16.32 31.31 -11.47
C TRP A 62 -17.68 30.84 -12.01
N ASP A 63 -17.82 30.73 -13.32
CA ASP A 63 -19.05 30.25 -13.95
C ASP A 63 -19.29 28.77 -13.65
N VAL A 64 -20.55 28.35 -13.66
CA VAL A 64 -20.99 27.00 -13.26
C VAL A 64 -20.34 25.90 -14.09
N GLU A 65 -20.14 26.09 -15.38
CA GLU A 65 -19.53 25.08 -16.26
C GLU A 65 -18.05 24.86 -15.92
N THR A 66 -17.33 25.94 -15.68
CA THR A 66 -15.93 25.89 -15.26
C THR A 66 -15.77 25.27 -13.88
N VAL A 67 -16.65 25.64 -12.91
CA VAL A 67 -16.69 25.05 -11.58
C VAL A 67 -16.89 23.53 -11.68
N GLN A 68 -17.86 23.08 -12.48
CA GLN A 68 -18.15 21.66 -12.65
C GLN A 68 -16.94 20.92 -13.23
N ARG A 69 -16.36 21.41 -14.32
CA ARG A 69 -15.19 20.80 -14.97
C ARG A 69 -14.00 20.66 -14.00
N GLU A 70 -13.62 21.75 -13.35
CA GLU A 70 -12.50 21.77 -12.39
C GLU A 70 -12.71 20.84 -11.20
N THR A 71 -13.95 20.71 -10.76
CA THR A 71 -14.32 19.83 -9.63
C THR A 71 -14.28 18.37 -10.06
N ASP A 72 -14.76 18.05 -11.25
CA ASP A 72 -14.71 16.69 -11.80
C ASP A 72 -13.28 16.24 -12.07
N ASP A 73 -12.44 17.11 -12.64
CA ASP A 73 -11.02 16.85 -12.86
C ASP A 73 -10.30 16.62 -11.53
N TYR A 74 -10.60 17.40 -10.50
CA TYR A 74 -10.03 17.23 -9.18
C TYR A 74 -10.45 15.89 -8.54
N ALA A 75 -11.73 15.53 -8.65
CA ALA A 75 -12.25 14.25 -8.17
C ALA A 75 -11.57 13.07 -8.86
N GLU A 76 -11.35 13.17 -10.18
CA GLU A 76 -10.68 12.13 -10.95
C GLU A 76 -9.19 11.98 -10.58
N GLN A 77 -8.50 13.09 -10.33
CA GLN A 77 -7.13 13.06 -9.81
C GLN A 77 -7.04 12.37 -8.44
N LEU A 78 -8.00 12.62 -7.55
CA LEU A 78 -8.06 11.96 -6.24
C LEU A 78 -8.31 10.45 -6.38
N ARG A 79 -9.24 10.02 -7.26
CA ARG A 79 -9.47 8.60 -7.55
C ARG A 79 -8.20 7.93 -8.08
N LYS A 80 -7.50 8.56 -9.02
CA LYS A 80 -6.24 8.04 -9.57
C LYS A 80 -5.16 7.89 -8.50
N LYS A 81 -4.97 8.92 -7.67
CA LYS A 81 -4.01 8.86 -6.54
C LYS A 81 -4.36 7.74 -5.57
N ARG A 82 -5.66 7.57 -5.26
CA ARG A 82 -6.13 6.49 -4.40
C ARG A 82 -5.90 5.12 -5.03
N ALA A 83 -6.20 4.93 -6.31
CA ALA A 83 -5.98 3.68 -7.03
C ALA A 83 -4.50 3.26 -7.04
N VAL A 84 -3.59 4.19 -7.30
CA VAL A 84 -2.14 3.96 -7.23
C VAL A 84 -1.71 3.51 -5.83
N ARG A 85 -2.24 4.16 -4.80
CA ARG A 85 -1.95 3.81 -3.39
C ARG A 85 -2.37 2.39 -3.07
N ILE A 86 -3.61 2.04 -3.41
CA ILE A 86 -4.18 0.72 -3.17
C ILE A 86 -3.40 -0.35 -3.95
N ALA A 87 -3.20 -0.15 -5.25
CA ALA A 87 -2.46 -1.07 -6.10
C ALA A 87 -1.08 -1.39 -5.52
N ARG A 88 -0.32 -0.36 -5.15
CA ARG A 88 1.01 -0.53 -4.56
C ARG A 88 0.97 -1.29 -3.24
N THR A 89 0.10 -0.87 -2.33
CA THR A 89 0.01 -1.48 -0.99
C THR A 89 -0.36 -2.96 -1.07
N GLU A 90 -1.38 -3.32 -1.87
CA GLU A 90 -1.80 -4.70 -2.02
C GLU A 90 -0.79 -5.54 -2.82
N THR A 91 -0.07 -4.95 -3.78
CA THR A 91 1.03 -5.65 -4.47
C THR A 91 2.17 -6.01 -3.53
N ILE A 92 2.62 -5.07 -2.69
CA ILE A 92 3.67 -5.31 -1.71
C ILE A 92 3.22 -6.38 -0.70
N ALA A 93 1.97 -6.28 -0.22
CA ALA A 93 1.41 -7.27 0.69
C ALA A 93 1.40 -8.67 0.08
N ALA A 94 0.90 -8.83 -1.16
CA ALA A 94 0.86 -10.11 -1.85
C ALA A 94 2.26 -10.70 -2.09
N GLN A 95 3.22 -9.86 -2.45
CA GLN A 95 4.61 -10.29 -2.63
C GLN A 95 5.25 -10.72 -1.30
N ALA A 96 4.99 -10.00 -0.21
CA ALA A 96 5.49 -10.36 1.11
C ALA A 96 4.85 -11.66 1.60
N GLU A 97 3.54 -11.82 1.49
CA GLU A 97 2.82 -13.05 1.82
C GLU A 97 3.40 -14.26 1.06
N GLY A 98 3.58 -14.12 -0.27
CA GLY A 98 4.13 -15.19 -1.12
C GLY A 98 5.58 -15.55 -0.76
N ARG A 99 6.44 -14.56 -0.48
CA ARG A 99 7.82 -14.81 -0.05
C ARG A 99 7.87 -15.52 1.30
N ASN A 100 7.11 -15.04 2.27
CA ASN A 100 7.08 -15.63 3.60
C ASN A 100 6.62 -17.09 3.56
N GLU A 101 5.60 -17.39 2.76
CA GLU A 101 5.12 -18.76 2.58
C GLU A 101 6.20 -19.64 1.92
N MET A 102 6.88 -19.15 0.89
CA MET A 102 7.99 -19.87 0.23
C MET A 102 9.12 -20.15 1.22
N TRP A 103 9.51 -19.19 2.05
CA TRP A 103 10.56 -19.34 3.04
C TRP A 103 10.17 -20.34 4.13
N ARG A 104 8.92 -20.29 4.59
CA ARG A 104 8.38 -21.25 5.57
C ARG A 104 8.45 -22.68 5.02
N LEU A 105 7.99 -22.92 3.80
CA LEU A 105 8.02 -24.23 3.16
C LEU A 105 9.45 -24.73 2.94
N ALA A 106 10.36 -23.84 2.54
CA ALA A 106 11.76 -24.20 2.36
C ALA A 106 12.45 -24.59 3.69
N GLN A 107 12.11 -23.91 4.78
CA GLN A 107 12.62 -24.25 6.11
C GLN A 107 12.04 -25.58 6.61
N GLU A 108 10.74 -25.80 6.45
CA GLU A 108 10.08 -27.05 6.84
C GLU A 108 10.60 -28.27 6.08
N SER A 109 10.98 -28.08 4.81
CA SER A 109 11.57 -29.13 3.98
C SER A 109 13.08 -29.32 4.21
N GLY A 110 13.69 -28.56 5.10
CA GLY A 110 15.12 -28.61 5.40
C GLY A 110 16.02 -28.02 4.30
N ASN A 111 15.46 -27.29 3.35
CA ASN A 111 16.19 -26.63 2.25
C ASN A 111 16.75 -25.25 2.62
N LEU A 112 16.45 -24.75 3.82
CA LEU A 112 17.02 -23.53 4.37
C LEU A 112 17.68 -23.80 5.72
N PRO A 113 18.86 -23.22 5.98
CA PRO A 113 19.46 -23.19 7.31
C PRO A 113 18.55 -22.39 8.26
N PRO A 114 18.85 -22.35 9.57
CA PRO A 114 18.18 -21.43 10.48
C PRO A 114 18.35 -19.98 10.01
N VAL A 115 17.24 -19.32 9.70
CA VAL A 115 17.19 -17.95 9.15
C VAL A 115 16.27 -17.07 9.97
N GLU A 116 16.51 -15.78 9.85
CA GLU A 116 15.62 -14.71 10.31
C GLU A 116 15.30 -13.78 9.16
N ARG A 117 14.18 -13.06 9.27
CA ARG A 117 13.81 -11.99 8.35
C ARG A 117 14.33 -10.68 8.88
N VAL A 118 14.90 -9.86 8.00
CA VAL A 118 15.37 -8.53 8.33
C VAL A 118 14.57 -7.51 7.54
N TRP A 119 13.99 -6.54 8.23
CA TRP A 119 13.28 -5.43 7.61
C TRP A 119 14.23 -4.51 6.88
N VAL A 120 13.87 -4.11 5.66
CA VAL A 120 14.64 -3.18 4.84
C VAL A 120 13.73 -2.01 4.48
N ALA A 121 13.98 -0.87 5.10
CA ALA A 121 13.30 0.36 4.76
C ALA A 121 13.87 0.94 3.47
N ILE A 122 13.00 1.20 2.51
CA ILE A 122 13.39 1.82 1.24
C ILE A 122 13.21 3.33 1.39
N PRO A 123 14.30 4.12 1.28
CA PRO A 123 14.22 5.58 1.31
C PRO A 123 13.30 6.08 0.20
N SER A 124 12.42 7.01 0.53
CA SER A 124 11.63 7.71 -0.49
C SER A 124 12.49 8.80 -1.14
N PHE A 125 12.66 8.74 -2.46
CA PHE A 125 13.32 9.78 -3.23
C PHE A 125 12.29 10.83 -3.67
N GLY A 126 12.58 12.13 -3.42
CA GLY A 126 11.76 13.27 -3.81
C GLY A 126 11.42 14.22 -2.65
N GLU A 127 10.85 15.39 -2.94
CA GLU A 127 10.57 16.46 -1.96
C GLU A 127 9.61 16.06 -0.80
N ALA A 128 8.81 14.98 -0.98
CA ALA A 128 7.96 14.40 0.06
C ALA A 128 8.55 13.11 0.67
N GLY A 129 9.82 12.85 0.43
CA GLY A 129 10.43 11.52 0.49
C GLY A 129 11.09 11.16 1.81
N ARG A 130 10.50 11.47 2.96
CA ARG A 130 10.99 10.92 4.23
C ARG A 130 10.38 9.54 4.46
N THR A 131 11.24 8.55 4.75
CA THR A 131 10.81 7.29 5.36
C THR A 131 10.10 7.64 6.65
N CYS A 132 8.90 7.09 6.90
CA CYS A 132 8.16 7.40 8.12
C CYS A 132 8.86 6.81 9.35
N GLU A 133 8.58 7.35 10.52
CA GLU A 133 9.20 6.96 11.79
C GLU A 133 9.07 5.45 12.04
N ILE A 134 7.90 4.85 11.81
CA ILE A 134 7.70 3.40 11.95
C ILE A 134 8.66 2.60 11.06
N CYS A 135 8.81 2.99 9.79
CA CYS A 135 9.70 2.29 8.86
C CYS A 135 11.19 2.53 9.18
N GLN A 136 11.54 3.68 9.75
CA GLN A 136 12.90 3.96 10.21
C GLN A 136 13.25 3.11 11.43
N ASP A 137 12.33 3.00 12.38
CA ASP A 137 12.49 2.20 13.58
C ASP A 137 12.62 0.70 13.27
N LEU A 138 11.86 0.24 12.27
CA LEU A 138 11.92 -1.15 11.82
C LEU A 138 13.17 -1.47 10.99
N ASP A 139 13.85 -0.48 10.42
CA ASP A 139 14.99 -0.73 9.51
C ASP A 139 16.12 -1.50 10.19
N GLY A 140 16.51 -2.62 9.60
CA GLY A 140 17.51 -3.51 10.16
C GLY A 140 17.03 -4.40 11.31
N THR A 141 15.78 -4.23 11.81
CA THR A 141 15.25 -5.13 12.82
C THR A 141 15.05 -6.53 12.26
N ALA A 142 15.23 -7.54 13.11
CA ALA A 142 15.07 -8.94 12.73
C ALA A 142 13.87 -9.59 13.42
N ALA A 143 13.26 -10.56 12.75
CA ALA A 143 12.21 -11.41 13.29
C ALA A 143 12.31 -12.83 12.72
N ASP A 144 11.94 -13.82 13.51
CA ASP A 144 11.86 -15.21 13.04
C ASP A 144 10.74 -15.39 12.01
N LEU A 145 10.82 -16.47 11.24
CA LEU A 145 9.74 -16.78 10.29
C LEU A 145 8.44 -16.98 11.07
N GLY A 146 7.42 -16.20 10.67
CA GLY A 146 6.10 -16.20 11.32
C GLY A 146 5.96 -15.28 12.53
N GLU A 147 7.05 -14.73 13.07
CA GLU A 147 7.01 -13.79 14.19
C GLU A 147 6.82 -12.34 13.73
N ALA A 148 6.35 -11.48 14.64
CA ALA A 148 6.20 -10.05 14.37
C ALA A 148 7.53 -9.31 14.55
N TYR A 149 7.73 -8.27 13.73
CA TYR A 149 8.75 -7.28 13.99
C TYR A 149 8.36 -6.44 15.22
N LEU A 150 9.32 -6.17 16.10
CA LEU A 150 9.09 -5.40 17.31
C LEU A 150 9.27 -3.91 17.04
N THR A 151 8.25 -3.13 17.39
CA THR A 151 8.27 -1.66 17.36
C THR A 151 7.22 -1.15 18.33
N ASP A 152 7.57 -0.13 19.11
CA ASP A 152 6.65 0.57 19.99
C ASP A 152 5.87 1.69 19.27
N LEU A 153 6.23 1.98 18.01
CA LEU A 153 5.63 3.06 17.22
C LEU A 153 4.36 2.63 16.47
N ALA A 154 4.01 1.34 16.47
CA ALA A 154 2.81 0.84 15.83
C ALA A 154 1.82 0.26 16.84
N GLU A 155 0.54 0.64 16.70
CA GLU A 155 -0.55 0.10 17.55
C GLU A 155 -0.80 -1.41 17.31
N GLN A 156 -0.29 -1.97 16.23
CA GLN A 156 -0.51 -3.35 15.83
C GLN A 156 0.80 -4.06 15.55
N GLN A 157 0.80 -5.37 15.77
CA GLN A 157 1.90 -6.23 15.36
C GLN A 157 2.12 -6.16 13.85
N ILE A 158 3.36 -5.94 13.45
CA ILE A 158 3.77 -5.89 12.05
C ILE A 158 4.44 -7.22 11.70
N LEU A 159 3.69 -8.09 11.03
CA LEU A 159 4.19 -9.41 10.64
C LEU A 159 5.09 -9.37 9.40
N MET A 160 4.81 -8.46 8.48
CA MET A 160 5.54 -8.31 7.20
C MET A 160 5.21 -6.97 6.55
N PRO A 161 6.00 -6.52 5.53
CA PRO A 161 5.61 -5.37 4.72
C PRO A 161 4.29 -5.60 3.96
N PRO A 162 3.48 -4.56 3.77
CA PRO A 162 3.69 -3.16 4.16
C PRO A 162 3.22 -2.85 5.59
N ALA A 163 3.97 -2.05 6.34
CA ALA A 163 3.55 -1.62 7.68
C ALA A 163 2.37 -0.63 7.66
N HIS A 164 2.21 0.11 6.58
CA HIS A 164 1.17 1.15 6.42
C HIS A 164 0.89 1.44 4.93
N PRO A 165 -0.22 2.13 4.58
CA PRO A 165 -0.44 2.61 3.21
C PRO A 165 0.74 3.47 2.72
N HIS A 166 1.14 3.31 1.47
CA HIS A 166 2.35 3.91 0.86
C HIS A 166 3.70 3.35 1.34
N CYS A 167 3.73 2.39 2.23
CA CYS A 167 4.97 1.71 2.58
C CYS A 167 5.63 1.13 1.32
N ARG A 168 6.95 1.22 1.24
CA ARG A 168 7.76 0.66 0.14
C ARG A 168 8.78 -0.35 0.64
N CYS A 169 8.79 -0.60 1.95
CA CYS A 169 9.74 -1.48 2.59
C CYS A 169 9.61 -2.91 2.07
N THR A 170 10.67 -3.64 2.21
CA THR A 170 10.74 -5.06 1.93
C THR A 170 11.38 -5.78 3.11
N GLU A 171 11.62 -7.06 2.97
CA GLU A 171 12.36 -7.88 3.90
C GLU A 171 13.29 -8.81 3.14
N ILE A 172 14.38 -9.18 3.75
CA ILE A 172 15.35 -10.14 3.24
C ILE A 172 15.57 -11.25 4.27
N LEU A 173 16.10 -12.38 3.83
CA LEU A 173 16.58 -13.43 4.74
C LEU A 173 18.04 -13.17 5.15
N ARG A 174 18.34 -13.50 6.38
CA ARG A 174 19.70 -13.57 6.93
C ARG A 174 19.86 -14.87 7.69
N GLU A 175 20.99 -15.55 7.51
CA GLU A 175 21.34 -16.71 8.34
C GLU A 175 21.52 -16.28 9.80
N LYS A 176 21.00 -17.09 10.72
CA LYS A 176 21.26 -16.89 12.14
C LYS A 176 22.71 -17.26 12.43
N THR A 177 23.48 -16.30 12.89
CA THR A 177 24.82 -16.58 13.43
C THR A 177 24.67 -17.35 14.73
N THR A 178 25.20 -18.56 14.75
CA THR A 178 25.29 -19.43 15.93
C THR A 178 26.21 -18.83 16.97
#